data_e95b72374cfdba558697f6f4e58b4b0b
#
_entry.id   e95b72374cfdba558697f6f4e58b4b0b
#
_cell.length_a   1.000
_cell.length_b   1.000
_cell.length_c   1.000
_cell.angle_alpha   90.00
_cell.angle_beta   90.00
_cell.angle_gamma   90.00
#
_symmetry.space_group_name_H-M   'P 1'
#
loop_
_entity.id
_entity.type
_entity.pdbx_description
1 polymer ?
#
loop_
_entity_poly.entity_id
_entity_poly.type
_entity_poly.pdbx_seq_one_letter_code
_entity_poly.pdbx_strand_id
1 'polypeptide(L)'
;VLSLLRITAEERAMIQAVDPAIKLTDAGGWFDGEIRETWPPFTSERYLPPDANGAGSQEERDHLLAEAEVILGGWPFLLDLRARAKKLKWFHQRPAGASNLLRGDLWGSDVVVTTSRGSGNTLAMAEYTVAGILHFAKGLPQAAVDREAGHFDHRAYRPLQIHGKTALVVGAGGIGQDV
;
A
#
# COMPACT_ATOMS: atom_id res chain seq x y z
N VAL A 1 -1.37 7.04 19.97
CA VAL A 1 -1.30 6.67 18.54
C VAL A 1 -1.17 7.94 17.72
N LEU A 2 -0.20 7.99 16.82
CA LEU A 2 0.01 9.07 15.88
C LEU A 2 -0.28 8.57 14.47
N SER A 3 -1.21 9.19 13.75
CA SER A 3 -1.43 8.92 12.33
C SER A 3 -0.66 9.91 11.48
N LEU A 4 0.27 9.43 10.67
CA LEU A 4 0.92 10.18 9.60
C LEU A 4 0.13 10.05 8.27
N LEU A 5 -0.88 9.18 8.25
CA LEU A 5 -1.83 9.04 7.14
C LEU A 5 -2.93 10.09 7.26
N ARG A 6 -3.37 10.62 6.14
CA ARG A 6 -4.63 11.36 6.08
C ARG A 6 -5.77 10.36 6.25
N ILE A 7 -6.43 10.43 7.41
CA ILE A 7 -7.53 9.54 7.79
C ILE A 7 -8.86 10.27 7.75
N THR A 8 -9.90 9.55 7.35
CA THR A 8 -11.27 10.03 7.37
C THR A 8 -11.84 10.06 8.79
N ALA A 9 -12.98 10.73 8.98
CA ALA A 9 -13.68 10.72 10.26
C ALA A 9 -14.14 9.29 10.65
N GLU A 10 -14.51 8.48 9.67
CA GLU A 10 -14.91 7.09 9.88
C GLU A 10 -13.72 6.23 10.33
N GLU A 11 -12.58 6.32 9.65
CA GLU A 11 -11.35 5.61 10.04
C GLU A 11 -10.88 6.02 11.44
N ARG A 12 -10.97 7.31 11.77
CA ARG A 12 -10.70 7.81 13.11
C ARG A 12 -11.61 7.14 14.15
N ALA A 13 -12.92 7.11 13.88
CA ALA A 13 -13.89 6.49 14.79
C ALA A 13 -13.63 4.99 14.95
N MET A 14 -13.28 4.28 13.87
CA MET A 14 -12.92 2.86 13.93
C MET A 14 -11.69 2.61 14.81
N ILE A 15 -10.63 3.43 14.68
CA ILE A 15 -9.43 3.30 15.52
C ILE A 15 -9.75 3.55 16.99
N GLN A 16 -10.52 4.60 17.28
CA GLN A 16 -10.89 4.95 18.66
C GLN A 16 -11.83 3.94 19.31
N ALA A 17 -12.64 3.23 18.50
CA ALA A 17 -13.54 2.18 18.99
C ALA A 17 -12.82 0.90 19.43
N VAL A 18 -11.55 0.71 19.05
CA VAL A 18 -10.75 -0.46 19.45
C VAL A 18 -10.54 -0.47 20.98
N ASP A 19 -10.20 0.69 21.53
CA ASP A 19 -10.03 0.86 22.99
C ASP A 19 -10.25 2.34 23.35
N PRO A 20 -11.11 2.63 24.32
CA PRO A 20 -11.38 4.02 24.76
C PRO A 20 -10.16 4.73 25.35
N ALA A 21 -9.11 4.01 25.75
CA ALA A 21 -7.84 4.59 26.21
C ALA A 21 -6.95 5.11 25.07
N ILE A 22 -7.29 4.84 23.81
CA ILE A 22 -6.52 5.31 22.67
C ILE A 22 -6.61 6.83 22.53
N LYS A 23 -5.47 7.49 22.71
CA LYS A 23 -5.29 8.89 22.33
C LYS A 23 -4.77 8.96 20.91
N LEU A 24 -5.64 9.26 19.96
CA LEU A 24 -5.30 9.36 18.54
C LEU A 24 -5.03 10.81 18.14
N THR A 25 -3.81 11.08 17.69
CA THR A 25 -3.41 12.35 17.08
C THR A 25 -3.32 12.17 15.58
N ASP A 26 -4.03 13.02 14.83
CA ASP A 26 -3.97 13.05 13.37
C ASP A 26 -2.96 14.11 12.92
N ALA A 27 -1.89 13.67 12.30
CA ALA A 27 -0.86 14.49 11.70
C ALA A 27 -0.70 14.18 10.21
N GLY A 28 -1.80 13.78 9.56
CA GLY A 28 -1.81 13.46 8.13
C GLY A 28 -1.36 14.63 7.28
N GLY A 29 -0.22 14.47 6.61
CA GLY A 29 0.38 15.50 5.78
C GLY A 29 1.32 16.47 6.49
N TRP A 30 1.44 16.43 7.81
CA TRP A 30 2.32 17.33 8.56
C TRP A 30 3.79 17.22 8.18
N PHE A 31 4.22 16.05 7.74
CA PHE A 31 5.60 15.71 7.42
C PHE A 31 5.90 15.69 5.91
N ASP A 32 4.97 16.13 5.07
CA ASP A 32 5.10 16.01 3.62
C ASP A 32 6.32 16.78 3.07
N GLY A 33 6.66 17.94 3.65
CA GLY A 33 7.85 18.70 3.29
C GLY A 33 9.13 17.90 3.53
N GLU A 34 9.30 17.35 4.73
CA GLU A 34 10.47 16.54 5.10
C GLU A 34 10.57 15.27 4.24
N ILE A 35 9.45 14.62 3.98
CA ILE A 35 9.39 13.45 3.11
C ILE A 35 9.80 13.83 1.68
N ARG A 36 9.35 14.98 1.18
CA ARG A 36 9.71 15.48 -0.14
C ARG A 36 11.21 15.74 -0.29
N GLU A 37 11.85 16.26 0.74
CA GLU A 37 13.28 16.52 0.75
C GLU A 37 14.13 15.25 0.83
N THR A 38 13.64 14.20 1.51
CA THR A 38 14.40 12.97 1.77
C THR A 38 14.18 11.87 0.75
N TRP A 39 13.10 11.93 -0.03
CA TRP A 39 12.79 10.95 -1.06
C TRP A 39 13.09 11.48 -2.47
N PRO A 40 13.42 10.58 -3.43
CA PRO A 40 13.63 11.00 -4.82
C PRO A 40 12.38 11.70 -5.39
N PRO A 41 12.55 12.72 -6.25
CA PRO A 41 11.44 13.49 -6.85
C PRO A 41 10.34 12.60 -7.45
N PHE A 42 10.73 11.56 -8.19
CA PHE A 42 9.78 10.60 -8.75
C PHE A 42 8.82 9.98 -7.69
N THR A 43 9.33 9.71 -6.48
CA THR A 43 8.51 9.14 -5.41
C THR A 43 7.62 10.20 -4.76
N SER A 44 8.20 11.34 -4.43
CA SER A 44 7.45 12.41 -3.77
C SER A 44 6.38 13.01 -4.67
N GLU A 45 6.65 13.22 -5.95
CA GLU A 45 5.68 13.73 -6.93
C GLU A 45 4.51 12.76 -7.17
N ARG A 46 4.77 11.46 -7.10
CA ARG A 46 3.74 10.44 -7.33
C ARG A 46 2.81 10.24 -6.14
N TYR A 47 3.30 10.37 -4.92
CA TYR A 47 2.58 9.94 -3.71
C TYR A 47 2.19 11.07 -2.77
N LEU A 48 2.79 12.24 -2.91
CA LEU A 48 2.41 13.43 -2.15
C LEU A 48 1.63 14.41 -3.02
N PRO A 49 0.64 15.10 -2.46
CA PRO A 49 -0.02 16.18 -3.19
C PRO A 49 0.99 17.23 -3.65
N PRO A 50 0.83 17.84 -4.85
CA PRO A 50 1.81 18.78 -5.42
C PRO A 50 2.22 19.91 -4.49
N ASP A 51 1.24 20.48 -3.77
CA ASP A 51 1.43 21.66 -2.91
C ASP A 51 1.60 21.30 -1.43
N ALA A 52 1.77 20.02 -1.10
CA ALA A 52 1.92 19.57 0.28
C ALA A 52 3.35 19.82 0.77
N ASN A 53 3.50 20.82 1.61
CA ASN A 53 4.79 21.23 2.21
C ASN A 53 4.88 20.90 3.71
N GLY A 54 3.88 20.22 4.26
CA GLY A 54 3.80 19.91 5.67
C GLY A 54 3.02 20.97 6.47
N ALA A 55 2.95 20.76 7.77
CA ALA A 55 2.31 21.67 8.71
C ALA A 55 3.11 21.73 10.03
N GLY A 56 2.83 22.77 10.82
CA GLY A 56 3.50 23.01 12.10
C GLY A 56 4.99 23.37 11.95
N SER A 57 5.60 23.71 13.07
CA SER A 57 7.05 23.92 13.16
C SER A 57 7.79 22.57 13.24
N GLN A 58 9.10 22.59 13.04
CA GLN A 58 9.94 21.40 13.25
C GLN A 58 9.83 20.87 14.70
N GLU A 59 9.82 21.79 15.65
CA GLU A 59 9.71 21.46 17.08
C GLU A 59 8.37 20.75 17.41
N GLU A 60 7.27 21.24 16.84
CA GLU A 60 5.95 20.59 17.00
C GLU A 60 5.95 19.18 16.39
N ARG A 61 6.52 19.01 15.20
CA ARG A 61 6.61 17.70 14.56
C ARG A 61 7.47 16.73 15.35
N ASP A 62 8.61 17.19 15.87
CA ASP A 62 9.50 16.38 16.72
C ASP A 62 8.81 16.01 18.03
N HIS A 63 8.05 16.92 18.61
CA HIS A 63 7.27 16.63 19.82
C HIS A 63 6.20 15.55 19.57
N LEU A 64 5.48 15.62 18.46
CA LEU A 64 4.49 14.59 18.08
C LEU A 64 5.13 13.20 17.94
N LEU A 65 6.29 13.12 17.30
CA LEU A 65 7.03 11.87 17.14
C LEU A 65 7.56 11.34 18.48
N ALA A 66 8.13 12.22 19.31
CA ALA A 66 8.71 11.84 20.60
C ALA A 66 7.67 11.24 21.57
N GLU A 67 6.42 11.68 21.49
CA GLU A 67 5.32 11.19 22.33
C GLU A 67 4.62 9.94 21.77
N ALA A 68 4.89 9.56 20.53
CA ALA A 68 4.19 8.47 19.88
C ALA A 68 4.71 7.09 20.30
N GLU A 69 3.83 6.23 20.82
CA GLU A 69 4.13 4.80 21.07
C GLU A 69 3.73 3.91 19.89
N VAL A 70 2.72 4.33 19.13
CA VAL A 70 2.22 3.66 17.93
C VAL A 70 2.11 4.68 16.81
N ILE A 71 2.65 4.35 15.63
CA ILE A 71 2.57 5.20 14.45
C ILE A 71 1.89 4.45 13.30
N LEU A 72 0.91 5.08 12.69
CA LEU A 72 0.31 4.64 11.42
C LEU A 72 0.97 5.41 10.30
N GLY A 73 1.67 4.70 9.40
CA GLY A 73 2.45 5.30 8.33
C GLY A 73 2.07 4.81 6.94
N GLY A 74 2.55 5.54 5.94
CA GLY A 74 2.29 5.26 4.53
C GLY A 74 3.57 5.02 3.73
N TRP A 75 3.47 5.33 2.47
CA TRP A 75 4.55 5.39 1.50
C TRP A 75 4.42 6.70 0.71
N PRO A 76 5.47 7.51 0.63
CA PRO A 76 6.75 7.44 1.36
C PRO A 76 6.61 7.73 2.86
N PHE A 77 7.69 7.58 3.64
CA PHE A 77 7.69 7.75 5.10
C PHE A 77 8.99 8.46 5.57
N LEU A 78 9.03 8.88 6.83
CA LEU A 78 10.19 9.51 7.44
C LEU A 78 11.32 8.48 7.62
N LEU A 79 12.51 8.76 7.08
CA LEU A 79 13.63 7.81 7.08
C LEU A 79 14.32 7.71 8.45
N ASP A 80 14.19 8.73 9.30
CA ASP A 80 14.77 8.87 10.64
C ASP A 80 13.75 8.66 11.77
N LEU A 81 12.71 7.89 11.49
CA LEU A 81 11.55 7.76 12.36
C LEU A 81 11.90 7.21 13.74
N ARG A 82 12.77 6.16 13.82
CA ARG A 82 13.21 5.57 15.09
C ARG A 82 14.09 6.52 15.88
N ALA A 83 14.91 7.31 15.21
CA ALA A 83 15.78 8.28 15.86
C ALA A 83 14.97 9.38 16.57
N ARG A 84 13.83 9.81 16.01
CA ARG A 84 12.97 10.86 16.55
C ARG A 84 11.89 10.33 17.49
N ALA A 85 11.27 9.20 17.17
CA ALA A 85 10.20 8.59 17.95
C ALA A 85 10.75 7.61 19.01
N LYS A 86 11.35 8.14 20.06
CA LYS A 86 12.04 7.34 21.10
C LYS A 86 11.13 6.40 21.88
N LYS A 87 9.84 6.72 22.00
CA LYS A 87 8.83 5.89 22.68
C LYS A 87 8.16 4.89 21.74
N LEU A 88 8.50 4.89 20.46
CA LEU A 88 7.85 4.06 19.45
C LEU A 88 8.07 2.57 19.72
N LYS A 89 6.97 1.85 19.85
CA LYS A 89 6.91 0.40 20.06
C LYS A 89 6.37 -0.34 18.85
N TRP A 90 5.45 0.30 18.09
CA TRP A 90 4.78 -0.31 16.96
C TRP A 90 4.59 0.68 15.82
N PHE A 91 5.05 0.30 14.64
CA PHE A 91 4.81 1.00 13.38
C PHE A 91 3.96 0.12 12.46
N HIS A 92 2.77 0.58 12.13
CA HIS A 92 1.94 -0.06 11.10
C HIS A 92 2.02 0.75 9.81
N GLN A 93 2.46 0.11 8.72
CA GLN A 93 2.42 0.74 7.41
C GLN A 93 1.26 0.21 6.56
N ARG A 94 0.53 1.13 5.92
CA ARG A 94 -0.58 0.81 5.01
C ARG A 94 -0.14 -0.01 3.77
N PRO A 95 1.02 0.22 3.14
CA PRO A 95 1.52 -0.66 2.08
C PRO A 95 1.69 -2.11 2.54
N ALA A 96 1.41 -3.05 1.62
CA ALA A 96 1.58 -4.48 1.87
C ALA A 96 3.05 -4.92 1.89
N GLY A 97 3.90 -4.29 1.07
CA GLY A 97 5.33 -4.61 0.99
C GLY A 97 6.14 -3.94 2.09
N ALA A 98 7.15 -4.63 2.61
CA ALA A 98 8.04 -4.13 3.67
C ALA A 98 9.44 -3.75 3.19
N SER A 99 9.82 -4.04 1.95
CA SER A 99 11.17 -3.76 1.41
C SER A 99 11.53 -2.27 1.38
N ASN A 100 10.54 -1.40 1.34
CA ASN A 100 10.72 0.05 1.45
C ASN A 100 11.35 0.48 2.78
N LEU A 101 11.10 -0.27 3.86
CA LEU A 101 11.62 0.03 5.19
C LEU A 101 13.15 -0.12 5.30
N LEU A 102 13.77 -0.82 4.35
CA LEU A 102 15.23 -0.90 4.23
C LEU A 102 15.91 0.46 4.03
N ARG A 103 15.17 1.48 3.61
CA ARG A 103 15.71 2.83 3.38
C ARG A 103 15.81 3.66 4.65
N GLY A 104 15.07 3.30 5.70
CA GLY A 104 15.00 4.06 6.94
C GLY A 104 15.58 3.33 8.13
N ASP A 105 15.56 3.97 9.28
CA ASP A 105 16.12 3.51 10.54
C ASP A 105 15.22 2.56 11.34
N LEU A 106 14.03 2.23 10.82
CA LEU A 106 13.16 1.20 11.40
C LEU A 106 13.69 -0.22 11.15
N TRP A 107 14.42 -0.44 10.07
CA TRP A 107 14.95 -1.75 9.74
C TRP A 107 16.04 -2.15 10.73
N GLY A 108 15.88 -3.33 11.35
CA GLY A 108 16.81 -3.82 12.39
C GLY A 108 16.66 -3.15 13.76
N SER A 109 15.66 -2.28 13.94
CA SER A 109 15.32 -1.70 15.24
C SER A 109 14.51 -2.67 16.11
N ASP A 110 14.25 -2.27 17.35
CA ASP A 110 13.40 -2.97 18.32
C ASP A 110 11.89 -2.71 18.12
N VAL A 111 11.52 -1.87 17.14
CA VAL A 111 10.14 -1.51 16.87
C VAL A 111 9.43 -2.66 16.14
N VAL A 112 8.26 -3.06 16.64
CA VAL A 112 7.40 -4.02 15.93
C VAL A 112 6.85 -3.36 14.68
N VAL A 113 7.05 -3.99 13.53
CA VAL A 113 6.52 -3.50 12.25
C VAL A 113 5.47 -4.44 11.71
N THR A 114 4.32 -3.90 11.36
CA THR A 114 3.25 -4.62 10.65
C THR A 114 2.87 -3.91 9.36
N THR A 115 2.33 -4.67 8.42
CA THR A 115 1.90 -4.18 7.11
C THR A 115 0.50 -4.65 6.79
N SER A 116 -0.15 -4.06 5.78
CA SER A 116 -1.45 -4.52 5.28
C SER A 116 -1.35 -5.71 4.32
N ARG A 117 -0.30 -6.53 4.44
CA ARG A 117 -0.12 -7.70 3.60
C ARG A 117 -1.24 -8.72 3.83
N GLY A 118 -1.85 -9.16 2.73
CA GLY A 118 -2.95 -10.13 2.78
C GLY A 118 -4.31 -9.51 3.07
N SER A 119 -4.42 -8.18 3.05
CA SER A 119 -5.68 -7.46 3.22
C SER A 119 -5.84 -6.37 2.14
N GLY A 120 -7.01 -5.78 2.05
CA GLY A 120 -7.30 -4.69 1.11
C GLY A 120 -7.57 -5.19 -0.31
N ASN A 121 -6.59 -5.12 -1.20
CA ASN A 121 -6.77 -5.37 -2.64
C ASN A 121 -6.67 -6.85 -3.06
N THR A 122 -6.74 -7.81 -2.16
CA THR A 122 -6.53 -9.24 -2.49
C THR A 122 -7.55 -9.74 -3.50
N LEU A 123 -8.82 -9.45 -3.29
CA LEU A 123 -9.90 -9.84 -4.18
C LEU A 123 -9.75 -9.21 -5.58
N ALA A 124 -9.49 -7.90 -5.65
CA ALA A 124 -9.29 -7.22 -6.93
C ALA A 124 -8.09 -7.79 -7.71
N MET A 125 -7.02 -8.19 -7.02
CA MET A 125 -5.87 -8.85 -7.65
C MET A 125 -6.20 -10.26 -8.11
N ALA A 126 -7.03 -11.00 -7.37
CA ALA A 126 -7.52 -12.33 -7.77
C ALA A 126 -8.40 -12.24 -9.02
N GLU A 127 -9.35 -11.32 -9.05
CA GLU A 127 -10.19 -11.04 -10.23
C GLU A 127 -9.35 -10.70 -11.47
N TYR A 128 -8.32 -9.86 -11.31
CA TYR A 128 -7.38 -9.54 -12.38
C TYR A 128 -6.63 -10.78 -12.88
N THR A 129 -6.23 -11.68 -11.97
CA THR A 129 -5.58 -12.95 -12.30
C THR A 129 -6.50 -13.85 -13.13
N VAL A 130 -7.75 -14.02 -12.69
CA VAL A 130 -8.77 -14.82 -13.42
C VAL A 130 -9.07 -14.20 -14.79
N ALA A 131 -9.20 -12.87 -14.85
CA ALA A 131 -9.38 -12.16 -16.12
C ALA A 131 -8.21 -12.40 -17.07
N GLY A 132 -6.97 -12.39 -16.58
CA GLY A 132 -5.76 -12.71 -17.36
C GLY A 132 -5.77 -14.14 -17.89
N ILE A 133 -6.14 -15.11 -17.07
CA ILE A 133 -6.28 -16.52 -17.48
C ILE A 133 -7.29 -16.64 -18.62
N LEU A 134 -8.47 -16.04 -18.48
CA LEU A 134 -9.50 -16.05 -19.51
C LEU A 134 -9.07 -15.30 -20.76
N HIS A 135 -8.41 -14.16 -20.62
CA HIS A 135 -7.89 -13.37 -21.73
C HIS A 135 -7.00 -14.19 -22.68
N PHE A 136 -6.04 -14.92 -22.12
CA PHE A 136 -5.15 -15.75 -22.92
C PHE A 136 -5.84 -17.05 -23.37
N ALA A 137 -6.59 -17.71 -22.50
CA ALA A 137 -7.27 -18.96 -22.85
C ALA A 137 -8.29 -18.78 -23.99
N LYS A 138 -8.91 -17.60 -24.10
CA LYS A 138 -9.91 -17.30 -25.16
C LYS A 138 -9.30 -16.63 -26.39
N GLY A 139 -7.99 -16.43 -26.44
CA GLY A 139 -7.33 -15.82 -27.60
C GLY A 139 -7.69 -14.36 -27.81
N LEU A 140 -8.07 -13.62 -26.74
CA LEU A 140 -8.48 -12.22 -26.86
C LEU A 140 -7.38 -11.29 -27.41
N PRO A 141 -6.07 -11.50 -27.14
CA PRO A 141 -5.02 -10.72 -27.78
C PRO A 141 -5.07 -10.79 -29.31
N GLN A 142 -5.24 -11.99 -29.87
CA GLN A 142 -5.36 -12.16 -31.32
C GLN A 142 -6.65 -11.52 -31.83
N ALA A 143 -7.75 -11.70 -31.12
CA ALA A 143 -9.03 -11.08 -31.49
C ALA A 143 -8.94 -9.54 -31.55
N ALA A 144 -8.17 -8.90 -30.68
CA ALA A 144 -7.94 -7.47 -30.71
C ALA A 144 -7.19 -7.03 -31.97
N VAL A 145 -6.11 -7.73 -32.31
CA VAL A 145 -5.29 -7.48 -33.52
C VAL A 145 -6.15 -7.64 -34.79
N ASP A 146 -6.91 -8.73 -34.86
CA ASP A 146 -7.75 -9.02 -36.03
C ASP A 146 -8.87 -8.00 -36.20
N ARG A 147 -9.45 -7.53 -35.08
CA ARG A 147 -10.46 -6.46 -35.11
C ARG A 147 -9.89 -5.16 -35.67
N GLU A 148 -8.68 -4.76 -35.27
CA GLU A 148 -8.02 -3.55 -35.76
C GLU A 148 -7.69 -3.65 -37.25
N ALA A 149 -7.32 -4.85 -37.71
CA ALA A 149 -7.06 -5.13 -39.11
C ALA A 149 -8.33 -5.32 -39.97
N GLY A 150 -9.53 -5.29 -39.37
CA GLY A 150 -10.78 -5.62 -40.06
C GLY A 150 -10.84 -7.07 -40.55
N HIS A 151 -10.08 -7.95 -39.92
CA HIS A 151 -9.94 -9.36 -40.29
C HIS A 151 -10.76 -10.25 -39.34
N PHE A 152 -11.41 -11.29 -39.88
CA PHE A 152 -12.07 -12.31 -39.09
C PHE A 152 -11.90 -13.68 -39.73
N ASP A 153 -11.11 -14.55 -39.08
CA ASP A 153 -11.02 -15.96 -39.43
C ASP A 153 -11.38 -16.85 -38.24
N HIS A 154 -12.61 -17.34 -38.23
CA HIS A 154 -13.10 -18.18 -37.14
C HIS A 154 -12.32 -19.50 -36.99
N ARG A 155 -11.59 -19.95 -38.02
CA ARG A 155 -10.78 -21.18 -37.99
C ARG A 155 -9.41 -20.97 -37.33
N ALA A 156 -8.93 -19.72 -37.30
CA ALA A 156 -7.69 -19.36 -36.63
C ALA A 156 -7.87 -19.35 -35.11
N TYR A 157 -9.09 -19.12 -34.61
CA TYR A 157 -9.40 -19.11 -33.20
C TYR A 157 -9.51 -20.53 -32.62
N ARG A 158 -8.64 -20.83 -31.66
CA ARG A 158 -8.67 -22.10 -30.92
C ARG A 158 -8.78 -21.81 -29.42
N PRO A 159 -9.90 -21.29 -28.93
CA PRO A 159 -10.04 -20.95 -27.53
C PRO A 159 -9.97 -22.18 -26.66
N LEU A 160 -9.12 -22.13 -25.64
CA LEU A 160 -9.02 -23.20 -24.66
C LEU A 160 -10.25 -23.16 -23.73
N GLN A 161 -10.96 -24.28 -23.60
CA GLN A 161 -11.96 -24.44 -22.57
C GLN A 161 -11.26 -24.70 -21.22
N ILE A 162 -11.48 -23.84 -20.24
CA ILE A 162 -10.82 -23.94 -18.93
C ILE A 162 -11.58 -24.85 -17.97
N HIS A 163 -12.87 -25.13 -18.25
CA HIS A 163 -13.65 -26.05 -17.42
C HIS A 163 -12.95 -27.42 -17.34
N GLY A 164 -12.81 -27.94 -16.12
CA GLY A 164 -12.13 -29.20 -15.84
C GLY A 164 -10.60 -29.17 -15.99
N LYS A 165 -10.00 -27.99 -16.20
CA LYS A 165 -8.54 -27.81 -16.19
C LYS A 165 -8.06 -27.55 -14.77
N THR A 166 -6.80 -27.88 -14.51
CA THR A 166 -6.14 -27.63 -13.23
C THR A 166 -5.35 -26.34 -13.31
N ALA A 167 -5.57 -25.44 -12.39
CA ALA A 167 -4.71 -24.26 -12.14
C ALA A 167 -3.77 -24.54 -10.96
N LEU A 168 -2.49 -24.25 -11.14
CA LEU A 168 -1.51 -24.30 -10.06
C LEU A 168 -1.26 -22.90 -9.55
N VAL A 169 -1.60 -22.63 -8.29
CA VAL A 169 -1.31 -21.36 -7.61
C VAL A 169 -0.07 -21.53 -6.77
N VAL A 170 1.00 -20.76 -7.11
CA VAL A 170 2.24 -20.75 -6.34
C VAL A 170 2.19 -19.62 -5.31
N GLY A 171 1.89 -19.96 -4.07
CA GLY A 171 1.72 -19.05 -2.94
C GLY A 171 0.26 -18.93 -2.49
N ALA A 172 -0.04 -19.44 -1.30
CA ALA A 172 -1.37 -19.45 -0.68
C ALA A 172 -1.51 -18.31 0.36
N GLY A 173 -0.99 -17.11 0.06
CA GLY A 173 -1.26 -15.89 0.83
C GLY A 173 -2.63 -15.29 0.50
N GLY A 174 -2.95 -14.07 0.98
CA GLY A 174 -4.25 -13.45 0.77
C GLY A 174 -4.74 -13.50 -0.68
N ILE A 175 -3.93 -13.05 -1.65
CA ILE A 175 -4.29 -13.08 -3.08
C ILE A 175 -4.46 -14.53 -3.58
N GLY A 176 -3.52 -15.42 -3.25
CA GLY A 176 -3.58 -16.79 -3.75
C GLY A 176 -4.71 -17.64 -3.17
N GLN A 177 -5.29 -17.22 -2.05
CA GLN A 177 -6.49 -17.85 -1.47
C GLN A 177 -7.77 -17.35 -2.13
N ASP A 178 -7.76 -16.12 -2.65
CA ASP A 178 -8.92 -15.53 -3.33
C ASP A 178 -8.99 -15.95 -4.81
N VAL A 179 -7.89 -16.41 -5.41
CA VAL A 179 -7.80 -16.94 -6.78
C VAL A 179 -8.40 -18.35 -6.86
#